data_7a27a36f03b44a980def2119a1c745a1
#
_entry.id   7a27a36f03b44a980def2119a1c745a1
#
_cell.length_a   1.000
_cell.length_b   1.000
_cell.length_c   1.000
_cell.angle_alpha   90.00
_cell.angle_beta   90.00
_cell.angle_gamma   90.00
#
_symmetry.space_group_name_H-M   'P 1'
#
loop_
_entity.id
_entity.type
_entity.pdbx_description
1 polymer ?
#
loop_
_entity_poly.entity_id
_entity_poly.type
_entity_poly.pdbx_seq_one_letter_code
_entity_poly.pdbx_strand_id
1 'polypeptide(L)'
;MFQRLNQQCAPEIYDQQDFYFIQVPPIAARMLDGLSKRPQWFPFLLWLMHLQEERALFFGRAFLNSAESLEPHFVAVQRKHLADEIGHVRWDEALLDWVWPKTGHLLRRFNVQMFAWMINEYFTTPKRTALRIVADLVKEFPALQPQYPEFCRQLRELGNDPAYRRLLYCPENVPMTFKRFDAWPEFHLIVHAMPGYVPQSA
;
A
#
# COMPACT_ATOMS: atom_id res chain seq x y z
N MET A 1 7.08 -4.09 -16.65
CA MET A 1 6.16 -5.14 -17.14
C MET A 1 4.76 -4.58 -17.36
N PHE A 2 4.04 -4.09 -16.36
CA PHE A 2 2.69 -3.50 -16.49
C PHE A 2 2.60 -2.35 -17.50
N GLN A 3 3.59 -1.46 -17.54
CA GLN A 3 3.62 -0.37 -18.53
C GLN A 3 3.59 -0.88 -19.98
N ARG A 4 4.35 -1.95 -20.29
CA ARG A 4 4.33 -2.57 -21.63
C ARG A 4 2.97 -3.18 -21.95
N LEU A 5 2.33 -3.83 -20.97
CA LEU A 5 0.99 -4.36 -21.15
C LEU A 5 -0.01 -3.25 -21.43
N ASN A 6 0.02 -2.17 -20.66
CA ASN A 6 -0.85 -1.02 -20.88
C ASN A 6 -0.64 -0.39 -22.26
N GLN A 7 0.61 -0.24 -22.70
CA GLN A 7 0.93 0.24 -24.05
C GLN A 7 0.41 -0.68 -25.15
N GLN A 8 0.37 -1.98 -24.93
CA GLN A 8 -0.17 -2.95 -25.89
C GLN A 8 -1.71 -2.95 -25.92
N CYS A 9 -2.36 -2.79 -24.77
CA CYS A 9 -3.81 -2.85 -24.65
C CYS A 9 -4.50 -1.54 -24.98
N ALA A 10 -3.85 -0.40 -24.74
CA ALA A 10 -4.39 0.95 -24.94
C ALA A 10 -3.28 1.93 -25.35
N PRO A 11 -2.69 1.75 -26.55
CA PRO A 11 -1.56 2.56 -27.00
C PRO A 11 -1.89 4.05 -27.08
N GLU A 12 -3.13 4.41 -27.42
CA GLU A 12 -3.60 5.79 -27.51
C GLU A 12 -3.55 6.54 -26.17
N ILE A 13 -3.55 5.80 -25.03
CA ILE A 13 -3.47 6.37 -23.69
C ILE A 13 -2.04 6.31 -23.15
N TYR A 14 -1.34 5.20 -23.40
CA TYR A 14 -0.07 4.86 -22.74
C TYR A 14 1.16 4.95 -23.66
N ASP A 15 1.04 5.58 -24.81
CA ASP A 15 2.18 5.77 -25.75
C ASP A 15 3.24 6.74 -25.18
N GLN A 16 2.89 7.54 -24.20
CA GLN A 16 3.81 8.43 -23.49
C GLN A 16 4.58 7.66 -22.41
N GLN A 17 5.90 7.75 -22.44
CA GLN A 17 6.81 7.00 -21.53
C GLN A 17 6.65 7.36 -20.04
N ASP A 18 6.03 8.49 -19.71
CA ASP A 18 6.00 9.05 -18.36
C ASP A 18 4.58 9.16 -17.77
N PHE A 19 3.71 8.19 -18.07
CA PHE A 19 2.38 8.18 -17.48
C PHE A 19 2.41 7.62 -16.05
N TYR A 20 2.24 8.49 -15.06
CA TYR A 20 2.11 8.13 -13.64
C TYR A 20 0.79 8.63 -13.09
N PHE A 21 -0.06 7.72 -12.59
CA PHE A 21 -1.29 8.07 -11.87
C PHE A 21 -1.02 8.85 -10.58
N ILE A 22 0.09 8.54 -9.91
CA ILE A 22 0.48 9.19 -8.67
C ILE A 22 1.72 10.04 -8.93
N GLN A 23 1.52 11.36 -8.91
CA GLN A 23 2.63 12.29 -8.93
C GLN A 23 3.02 12.65 -7.50
N VAL A 24 4.19 12.22 -7.09
CA VAL A 24 4.77 12.61 -5.80
C VAL A 24 5.33 14.04 -5.93
N PRO A 25 4.94 14.99 -5.07
CA PRO A 25 5.52 16.33 -5.09
C PRO A 25 7.06 16.27 -5.01
N PRO A 26 7.80 17.12 -5.75
CA PRO A 26 9.27 17.04 -5.80
C PRO A 26 9.95 17.09 -4.42
N ILE A 27 9.38 17.85 -3.48
CA ILE A 27 9.89 17.91 -2.10
C ILE A 27 9.72 16.56 -1.40
N ALA A 28 8.54 15.94 -1.50
CA ALA A 28 8.29 14.64 -0.91
C ALA A 28 9.14 13.54 -1.56
N ALA A 29 9.34 13.60 -2.89
CA ALA A 29 10.23 12.69 -3.59
C ALA A 29 11.68 12.80 -3.09
N ARG A 30 12.21 14.01 -2.92
CA ARG A 30 13.55 14.24 -2.36
C ARG A 30 13.68 13.76 -0.91
N MET A 31 12.65 14.00 -0.09
CA MET A 31 12.61 13.48 1.27
C MET A 31 12.66 11.95 1.28
N LEU A 32 11.81 11.29 0.52
CA LEU A 32 11.77 9.83 0.42
C LEU A 32 13.10 9.26 -0.09
N ASP A 33 13.70 9.89 -1.12
CA ASP A 33 15.03 9.52 -1.60
C ASP A 33 16.11 9.66 -0.51
N GLY A 34 16.08 10.77 0.25
CA GLY A 34 17.00 10.99 1.37
C GLY A 34 16.83 9.97 2.50
N LEU A 35 15.58 9.61 2.82
CA LEU A 35 15.24 8.64 3.86
C LEU A 35 15.62 7.22 3.44
N SER A 36 15.35 6.85 2.18
CA SER A 36 15.66 5.52 1.64
C SER A 36 17.17 5.20 1.60
N LYS A 37 18.02 6.22 1.51
CA LYS A 37 19.49 6.08 1.57
C LYS A 37 20.01 5.78 2.97
N ARG A 38 19.18 5.86 4.01
CA ARG A 38 19.55 5.64 5.42
C ARG A 38 18.54 4.71 6.11
N PRO A 39 18.34 3.49 5.61
CA PRO A 39 17.30 2.58 6.12
C PRO A 39 17.49 2.24 7.60
N GLN A 40 18.73 2.28 8.11
CA GLN A 40 19.04 2.06 9.52
C GLN A 40 18.46 3.13 10.47
N TRP A 41 18.12 4.33 9.95
CA TRP A 41 17.53 5.41 10.73
C TRP A 41 16.02 5.50 10.55
N PHE A 42 15.55 5.03 9.38
CA PHE A 42 14.16 5.13 8.98
C PHE A 42 13.57 3.78 8.56
N PRO A 43 13.70 2.76 9.43
CA PRO A 43 13.19 1.41 9.12
C PRO A 43 11.66 1.36 8.95
N PHE A 44 10.92 2.44 9.24
CA PHE A 44 9.48 2.50 8.95
C PHE A 44 9.17 2.30 7.45
N LEU A 45 10.10 2.67 6.56
CA LEU A 45 9.93 2.41 5.12
C LEU A 45 9.97 0.92 4.81
N LEU A 46 10.85 0.16 5.47
CA LEU A 46 10.89 -1.31 5.32
C LEU A 46 9.61 -1.95 5.85
N TRP A 47 9.08 -1.47 6.98
CA TRP A 47 7.79 -1.92 7.51
C TRP A 47 6.65 -1.61 6.55
N LEU A 48 6.68 -0.44 5.91
CA LEU A 48 5.68 -0.06 4.94
C LEU A 48 5.74 -0.93 3.68
N MET A 49 6.94 -1.20 3.16
CA MET A 49 7.16 -2.09 2.03
C MET A 49 6.64 -3.49 2.37
N HIS A 50 7.11 -4.09 3.46
CA HIS A 50 6.67 -5.41 3.90
C HIS A 50 5.14 -5.53 4.01
N LEU A 51 4.47 -4.54 4.61
CA LEU A 51 3.01 -4.50 4.72
C LEU A 51 2.34 -4.48 3.34
N GLN A 52 2.84 -3.67 2.39
CA GLN A 52 2.23 -3.54 1.07
C GLN A 52 2.48 -4.79 0.21
N GLU A 53 3.66 -5.37 0.28
CA GLU A 53 4.00 -6.63 -0.41
C GLU A 53 3.13 -7.79 0.10
N GLU A 54 2.95 -7.89 1.42
CA GLU A 54 2.06 -8.92 1.99
C GLU A 54 0.60 -8.73 1.53
N ARG A 55 0.11 -7.48 1.49
CA ARG A 55 -1.21 -7.18 0.92
C ARG A 55 -1.29 -7.53 -0.56
N ALA A 56 -0.25 -7.24 -1.33
CA ALA A 56 -0.19 -7.60 -2.74
C ALA A 56 -0.31 -9.11 -2.95
N LEU A 57 0.32 -9.92 -2.08
CA LEU A 57 0.15 -11.38 -2.08
C LEU A 57 -1.31 -11.80 -1.83
N PHE A 58 -1.97 -11.20 -0.85
CA PHE A 58 -3.36 -11.53 -0.53
C PHE A 58 -4.31 -11.18 -1.68
N PHE A 59 -4.26 -9.95 -2.17
CA PHE A 59 -5.13 -9.51 -3.25
C PHE A 59 -4.79 -10.16 -4.60
N GLY A 60 -3.49 -10.40 -4.87
CA GLY A 60 -3.05 -11.11 -6.05
C GLY A 60 -3.59 -12.54 -6.11
N ARG A 61 -3.62 -13.26 -4.98
CA ARG A 61 -4.25 -14.58 -4.89
C ARG A 61 -5.76 -14.53 -5.11
N ALA A 62 -6.44 -13.58 -4.44
CA ALA A 62 -7.88 -13.39 -4.61
C ALA A 62 -8.24 -13.08 -6.07
N PHE A 63 -7.43 -12.22 -6.72
CA PHE A 63 -7.57 -11.91 -8.13
C PHE A 63 -7.41 -13.15 -9.03
N LEU A 64 -6.37 -13.96 -8.80
CA LEU A 64 -6.13 -15.17 -9.59
C LEU A 64 -7.21 -16.24 -9.39
N ASN A 65 -7.90 -16.27 -8.27
CA ASN A 65 -9.05 -17.15 -8.06
C ASN A 65 -10.26 -16.79 -8.95
N SER A 66 -10.31 -15.56 -9.47
CA SER A 66 -11.34 -15.09 -10.41
C SER A 66 -10.83 -15.01 -11.85
N ALA A 67 -9.71 -15.68 -12.16
CA ALA A 67 -8.98 -15.54 -13.42
C ALA A 67 -9.78 -15.97 -14.67
N GLU A 68 -10.77 -16.85 -14.52
CA GLU A 68 -11.59 -17.36 -15.65
C GLU A 68 -12.39 -16.25 -16.36
N SER A 69 -12.72 -15.18 -15.66
CA SER A 69 -13.47 -14.03 -16.19
C SER A 69 -12.58 -12.89 -16.69
N LEU A 70 -11.27 -13.06 -16.68
CA LEU A 70 -10.30 -11.99 -16.92
C LEU A 70 -9.49 -12.22 -18.19
N GLU A 71 -8.95 -11.14 -18.74
CA GLU A 71 -8.10 -11.19 -19.93
C GLU A 71 -6.83 -12.02 -19.66
N PRO A 72 -6.49 -13.02 -20.53
CA PRO A 72 -5.43 -14.00 -20.27
C PRO A 72 -4.03 -13.41 -20.08
N HIS A 73 -3.68 -12.36 -20.84
CA HIS A 73 -2.36 -11.70 -20.69
C HIS A 73 -2.24 -10.98 -19.37
N PHE A 74 -3.32 -10.35 -18.90
CA PHE A 74 -3.36 -9.70 -17.61
C PHE A 74 -3.20 -10.73 -16.48
N VAL A 75 -3.86 -11.89 -16.57
CA VAL A 75 -3.68 -13.00 -15.63
C VAL A 75 -2.24 -13.51 -15.61
N ALA A 76 -1.61 -13.66 -16.80
CA ALA A 76 -0.21 -14.08 -16.88
C ALA A 76 0.75 -13.09 -16.22
N VAL A 77 0.54 -11.79 -16.41
CA VAL A 77 1.32 -10.72 -15.76
C VAL A 77 1.13 -10.76 -14.24
N GLN A 78 -0.10 -10.93 -13.76
CA GLN A 78 -0.39 -11.01 -12.32
C GLN A 78 0.24 -12.26 -11.67
N ARG A 79 0.23 -13.41 -12.34
CA ARG A 79 0.93 -14.61 -11.84
C ARG A 79 2.42 -14.39 -11.67
N LYS A 80 3.05 -13.73 -12.63
CA LYS A 80 4.47 -13.41 -12.56
C LYS A 80 4.75 -12.41 -11.44
N HIS A 81 3.95 -11.35 -11.34
CA HIS A 81 4.05 -10.36 -10.27
C HIS A 81 3.93 -11.03 -8.90
N LEU A 82 2.92 -11.88 -8.70
CA LEU A 82 2.73 -12.60 -7.45
C LEU A 82 3.93 -13.50 -7.07
N ALA A 83 4.59 -14.11 -8.07
CA ALA A 83 5.80 -14.89 -7.83
C ALA A 83 6.98 -14.01 -7.39
N ASP A 84 7.11 -12.82 -7.97
CA ASP A 84 8.14 -11.83 -7.59
C ASP A 84 7.88 -11.32 -6.15
N GLU A 85 6.61 -11.04 -5.77
CA GLU A 85 6.22 -10.54 -4.45
C GLU A 85 6.56 -11.50 -3.30
N ILE A 86 6.50 -12.82 -3.55
CA ILE A 86 6.96 -13.83 -2.57
C ILE A 86 8.44 -13.63 -2.23
N GLY A 87 9.24 -13.27 -3.22
CA GLY A 87 10.66 -12.94 -3.04
C GLY A 87 10.84 -11.66 -2.23
N HIS A 88 10.09 -10.60 -2.57
CA HIS A 88 10.14 -9.30 -1.90
C HIS A 88 9.79 -9.42 -0.41
N VAL A 89 8.70 -10.09 -0.07
CA VAL A 89 8.31 -10.31 1.34
C VAL A 89 9.44 -10.97 2.13
N ARG A 90 10.10 -12.00 1.59
CA ARG A 90 11.22 -12.66 2.27
C ARG A 90 12.42 -11.74 2.46
N TRP A 91 12.70 -10.90 1.46
CA TRP A 91 13.76 -9.89 1.55
C TRP A 91 13.46 -8.86 2.62
N ASP A 92 12.25 -8.35 2.64
CA ASP A 92 11.82 -7.37 3.64
C ASP A 92 11.88 -7.95 5.05
N GLU A 93 11.45 -9.21 5.23
CA GLU A 93 11.59 -9.92 6.50
C GLU A 93 13.04 -10.00 6.96
N ALA A 94 13.95 -10.41 6.08
CA ALA A 94 15.37 -10.52 6.41
C ALA A 94 15.98 -9.14 6.76
N LEU A 95 15.60 -8.09 6.03
CA LEU A 95 16.06 -6.73 6.32
C LEU A 95 15.50 -6.21 7.65
N LEU A 96 14.23 -6.45 7.93
CA LEU A 96 13.60 -6.08 9.21
C LEU A 96 14.26 -6.81 10.38
N ASP A 97 14.53 -8.12 10.26
CA ASP A 97 15.22 -8.91 11.29
C ASP A 97 16.66 -8.43 11.51
N TRP A 98 17.29 -7.88 10.49
CA TRP A 98 18.62 -7.33 10.62
C TRP A 98 18.66 -5.92 11.21
N VAL A 99 17.73 -5.03 10.81
CA VAL A 99 17.75 -3.60 11.18
C VAL A 99 17.03 -3.33 12.50
N TRP A 100 15.83 -3.90 12.66
CA TRP A 100 14.92 -3.50 13.75
C TRP A 100 15.46 -3.79 15.15
N PRO A 101 16.05 -4.97 15.46
CA PRO A 101 16.62 -5.24 16.78
C PRO A 101 17.76 -4.27 17.15
N LYS A 102 18.50 -3.77 16.16
CA LYS A 102 19.63 -2.85 16.35
C LYS A 102 19.18 -1.40 16.50
N THR A 103 17.92 -1.09 16.19
CA THR A 103 17.33 0.23 16.34
C THR A 103 16.99 0.47 17.80
N GLY A 104 17.50 1.56 18.38
CA GLY A 104 17.23 1.92 19.79
C GLY A 104 15.74 2.20 20.04
N HIS A 105 15.26 1.94 21.26
CA HIS A 105 13.85 2.05 21.63
C HIS A 105 13.18 3.38 21.23
N LEU A 106 13.83 4.53 21.51
CA LEU A 106 13.26 5.84 21.13
C LEU A 106 13.12 5.99 19.63
N LEU A 107 14.11 5.52 18.87
CA LEU A 107 14.06 5.56 17.41
C LEU A 107 13.01 4.60 16.85
N ARG A 108 12.81 3.41 17.46
CA ARG A 108 11.70 2.51 17.10
C ARG A 108 10.35 3.20 17.31
N ARG A 109 10.11 3.82 18.46
CA ARG A 109 8.86 4.56 18.72
C ARG A 109 8.62 5.65 17.70
N PHE A 110 9.65 6.45 17.37
CA PHE A 110 9.55 7.45 16.31
C PHE A 110 9.18 6.83 14.96
N ASN A 111 9.84 5.74 14.58
CA ASN A 111 9.55 5.05 13.32
C ASN A 111 8.15 4.46 13.28
N VAL A 112 7.62 3.92 14.38
CA VAL A 112 6.24 3.45 14.48
C VAL A 112 5.24 4.61 14.29
N GLN A 113 5.52 5.78 14.85
CA GLN A 113 4.68 6.97 14.63
C GLN A 113 4.71 7.44 13.18
N MET A 114 5.90 7.44 12.55
CA MET A 114 6.04 7.76 11.12
C MET A 114 5.30 6.74 10.24
N PHE A 115 5.39 5.46 10.56
CA PHE A 115 4.64 4.41 9.90
C PHE A 115 3.12 4.62 10.03
N ALA A 116 2.62 4.87 11.24
CA ALA A 116 1.21 5.15 11.49
C ALA A 116 0.73 6.39 10.72
N TRP A 117 1.55 7.44 10.67
CA TRP A 117 1.26 8.63 9.89
C TRP A 117 1.17 8.31 8.39
N MET A 118 2.14 7.57 7.84
CA MET A 118 2.13 7.16 6.43
C MET A 118 0.89 6.33 6.09
N ILE A 119 0.54 5.37 6.93
CA ILE A 119 -0.69 4.58 6.77
C ILE A 119 -1.90 5.51 6.72
N ASN A 120 -2.06 6.40 7.68
CA ASN A 120 -3.20 7.31 7.73
C ASN A 120 -3.30 8.26 6.53
N GLU A 121 -2.18 8.79 6.04
CA GLU A 121 -2.20 9.80 4.98
C GLU A 121 -2.28 9.21 3.56
N TYR A 122 -1.66 8.06 3.34
CA TYR A 122 -1.47 7.56 1.98
C TYR A 122 -2.12 6.21 1.70
N PHE A 123 -2.35 5.39 2.73
CA PHE A 123 -2.76 3.99 2.55
C PHE A 123 -4.11 3.64 3.18
N THR A 124 -4.78 4.59 3.82
CA THR A 124 -6.18 4.45 4.20
C THR A 124 -7.07 5.21 3.21
N THR A 125 -8.08 4.55 2.68
CA THR A 125 -9.11 5.24 1.90
C THR A 125 -10.04 6.00 2.85
N PRO A 126 -10.51 7.16 2.49
CA PRO A 126 -10.43 7.89 1.23
C PRO A 126 -9.76 9.26 1.40
N LYS A 127 -8.52 9.26 1.77
CA LYS A 127 -7.82 10.54 1.90
C LYS A 127 -7.37 11.04 0.54
N ARG A 128 -6.54 12.07 0.55
CA ARG A 128 -6.15 12.88 -0.62
C ARG A 128 -5.83 12.06 -1.88
N THR A 129 -5.16 10.93 -1.72
CA THR A 129 -4.73 10.09 -2.85
C THR A 129 -5.93 9.48 -3.60
N ALA A 130 -6.87 8.86 -2.88
CA ALA A 130 -8.05 8.24 -3.52
C ALA A 130 -8.93 9.28 -4.22
N LEU A 131 -9.14 10.45 -3.60
CA LEU A 131 -9.91 11.54 -4.20
C LEU A 131 -9.20 12.09 -5.46
N ARG A 132 -7.87 12.15 -5.45
CA ARG A 132 -7.10 12.56 -6.62
C ARG A 132 -7.19 11.54 -7.76
N ILE A 133 -7.09 10.25 -7.46
CA ILE A 133 -7.27 9.19 -8.47
C ILE A 133 -8.64 9.32 -9.14
N VAL A 134 -9.71 9.55 -8.37
CA VAL A 134 -11.05 9.77 -8.94
C VAL A 134 -11.11 11.06 -9.77
N ALA A 135 -10.45 12.14 -9.33
CA ALA A 135 -10.38 13.37 -10.11
C ALA A 135 -9.64 13.18 -11.45
N ASP A 136 -8.56 12.40 -11.45
CA ASP A 136 -7.82 12.09 -12.67
C ASP A 136 -8.62 11.13 -13.58
N LEU A 137 -9.32 10.13 -13.01
CA LEU A 137 -10.24 9.26 -13.75
C LEU A 137 -11.32 10.06 -14.50
N VAL A 138 -11.91 11.04 -13.83
CA VAL A 138 -12.96 11.89 -14.44
C VAL A 138 -12.42 12.79 -15.55
N LYS A 139 -11.16 13.19 -15.49
CA LYS A 139 -10.50 13.91 -16.61
C LYS A 139 -10.32 13.00 -17.84
N GLU A 140 -9.90 11.76 -17.61
CA GLU A 140 -9.74 10.75 -18.66
C GLU A 140 -11.09 10.36 -19.28
N PHE A 141 -12.15 10.31 -18.47
CA PHE A 141 -13.50 9.93 -18.88
C PHE A 141 -14.50 11.05 -18.56
N PRO A 142 -14.59 12.11 -19.38
CA PRO A 142 -15.45 13.26 -19.11
C PRO A 142 -16.94 12.95 -18.92
N ALA A 143 -17.42 11.82 -19.46
CA ALA A 143 -18.78 11.34 -19.25
C ALA A 143 -19.09 11.04 -17.77
N LEU A 144 -18.07 10.82 -16.94
CA LEU A 144 -18.21 10.60 -15.49
C LEU A 144 -18.27 11.90 -14.67
N GLN A 145 -18.01 13.07 -15.31
CA GLN A 145 -17.98 14.36 -14.62
C GLN A 145 -19.23 14.66 -13.78
N PRO A 146 -20.46 14.37 -14.22
CA PRO A 146 -21.66 14.59 -13.41
C PRO A 146 -21.69 13.74 -12.13
N GLN A 147 -20.99 12.60 -12.10
CA GLN A 147 -20.96 11.66 -10.97
C GLN A 147 -19.83 11.96 -9.99
N TYR A 148 -18.88 12.82 -10.33
CA TYR A 148 -17.70 13.11 -9.52
C TYR A 148 -18.00 13.51 -8.06
N PRO A 149 -18.98 14.40 -7.77
CA PRO A 149 -19.32 14.74 -6.40
C PRO A 149 -19.81 13.52 -5.60
N GLU A 150 -20.56 12.65 -6.24
CA GLU A 150 -21.11 11.44 -5.63
C GLU A 150 -19.98 10.43 -5.33
N PHE A 151 -19.07 10.19 -6.26
CA PHE A 151 -17.88 9.36 -6.01
C PHE A 151 -17.08 9.87 -4.80
N CYS A 152 -16.85 11.18 -4.73
CA CYS A 152 -16.14 11.79 -3.61
C CYS A 152 -16.90 11.61 -2.27
N ARG A 153 -18.23 11.70 -2.28
CA ARG A 153 -19.07 11.49 -1.10
C ARG A 153 -18.98 10.04 -0.63
N GLN A 154 -19.20 9.08 -1.53
CA GLN A 154 -19.16 7.64 -1.23
C GLN A 154 -17.78 7.19 -0.71
N LEU A 155 -16.71 7.70 -1.29
CA LEU A 155 -15.35 7.41 -0.81
C LEU A 155 -15.13 7.91 0.62
N ARG A 156 -15.63 9.11 0.97
CA ARG A 156 -15.51 9.62 2.34
C ARG A 156 -16.34 8.80 3.32
N GLU A 157 -17.54 8.40 2.94
CA GLU A 157 -18.41 7.54 3.75
C GLU A 157 -17.75 6.18 3.99
N LEU A 158 -17.19 5.56 2.94
CA LEU A 158 -16.45 4.31 3.05
C LEU A 158 -15.27 4.43 4.04
N GLY A 159 -14.51 5.52 3.97
CA GLY A 159 -13.40 5.75 4.89
C GLY A 159 -13.80 6.02 6.33
N ASN A 160 -15.04 6.41 6.57
CA ASN A 160 -15.60 6.59 7.90
C ASN A 160 -16.28 5.31 8.43
N ASP A 161 -16.51 4.31 7.58
CA ASP A 161 -17.08 3.04 7.97
C ASP A 161 -16.11 2.24 8.85
N PRO A 162 -16.47 1.97 10.13
CA PRO A 162 -15.62 1.21 11.04
C PRO A 162 -15.35 -0.24 10.58
N ALA A 163 -16.31 -0.86 9.88
CA ALA A 163 -16.15 -2.21 9.36
C ALA A 163 -15.13 -2.24 8.23
N TYR A 164 -15.26 -1.34 7.27
CA TYR A 164 -14.28 -1.17 6.20
C TYR A 164 -12.88 -0.89 6.74
N ARG A 165 -12.74 0.04 7.69
CA ARG A 165 -11.44 0.39 8.28
C ARG A 165 -10.78 -0.79 8.99
N ARG A 166 -11.55 -1.67 9.64
CA ARG A 166 -11.00 -2.90 10.24
C ARG A 166 -10.55 -3.91 9.20
N LEU A 167 -11.29 -4.05 8.11
CA LEU A 167 -10.97 -5.01 7.05
C LEU A 167 -9.83 -4.56 6.14
N LEU A 168 -9.52 -3.26 6.10
CA LEU A 168 -8.46 -2.72 5.25
C LEU A 168 -7.09 -3.32 5.57
N TYR A 169 -6.82 -3.51 6.87
CA TYR A 169 -5.67 -4.24 7.41
C TYR A 169 -6.17 -5.13 8.54
N CYS A 170 -6.23 -6.43 8.30
CA CYS A 170 -6.74 -7.41 9.25
C CYS A 170 -5.86 -8.67 9.23
N PRO A 171 -5.99 -9.56 10.24
CA PRO A 171 -5.18 -10.78 10.32
C PRO A 171 -5.25 -11.67 9.08
N GLU A 172 -6.34 -11.59 8.32
CA GLU A 172 -6.54 -12.39 7.12
C GLU A 172 -5.69 -11.89 5.94
N ASN A 173 -5.47 -10.58 5.83
CA ASN A 173 -4.75 -10.00 4.69
C ASN A 173 -3.30 -9.61 4.97
N VAL A 174 -2.91 -9.47 6.26
CA VAL A 174 -1.52 -9.15 6.67
C VAL A 174 -1.09 -9.92 7.92
N PRO A 175 -1.22 -11.26 7.95
CA PRO A 175 -0.92 -12.07 9.14
C PRO A 175 0.55 -12.00 9.56
N MET A 176 1.50 -11.97 8.61
CA MET A 176 2.92 -11.94 8.91
C MET A 176 3.33 -10.61 9.55
N THR A 177 2.83 -9.50 9.00
CA THR A 177 3.05 -8.16 9.55
C THR A 177 2.52 -8.06 10.98
N PHE A 178 1.30 -8.52 11.25
CA PHE A 178 0.72 -8.45 12.60
C PHE A 178 1.44 -9.33 13.59
N LYS A 179 1.84 -10.54 13.20
CA LYS A 179 2.68 -11.40 14.04
C LYS A 179 4.00 -10.73 14.42
N ARG A 180 4.59 -9.95 13.49
CA ARG A 180 5.81 -9.18 13.75
C ARG A 180 5.54 -7.99 14.68
N PHE A 181 4.38 -7.33 14.54
CA PHE A 181 4.00 -6.24 15.46
C PHE A 181 3.86 -6.73 16.89
N ASP A 182 3.30 -7.93 17.11
CA ASP A 182 3.15 -8.52 18.45
C ASP A 182 4.50 -8.74 19.15
N ALA A 183 5.57 -8.95 18.39
CA ALA A 183 6.92 -9.10 18.95
C ALA A 183 7.52 -7.77 19.48
N TRP A 184 6.90 -6.63 19.21
CA TRP A 184 7.45 -5.32 19.50
C TRP A 184 6.41 -4.37 20.11
N PRO A 185 6.47 -4.08 21.43
CA PRO A 185 5.45 -3.29 22.12
C PRO A 185 5.20 -1.90 21.53
N GLU A 186 6.21 -1.33 20.84
CA GLU A 186 6.07 -0.03 20.19
C GLU A 186 4.93 0.00 19.17
N PHE A 187 4.62 -1.13 18.51
CA PHE A 187 3.53 -1.23 17.54
C PHE A 187 2.13 -1.19 18.15
N HIS A 188 1.96 -1.33 19.45
CA HIS A 188 0.67 -1.11 20.08
C HIS A 188 0.13 0.32 19.85
N LEU A 189 1.01 1.26 19.49
CA LEU A 189 0.63 2.65 19.17
C LEU A 189 -0.13 2.78 17.84
N ILE A 190 -0.09 1.77 16.96
CA ILE A 190 -0.69 1.90 15.61
C ILE A 190 -2.17 1.51 15.52
N VAL A 191 -2.78 1.03 16.59
CA VAL A 191 -4.18 0.56 16.60
C VAL A 191 -5.15 1.61 16.06
N HIS A 192 -4.88 2.90 16.30
CA HIS A 192 -5.70 3.98 15.76
C HIS A 192 -5.59 4.14 14.23
N ALA A 193 -4.43 3.81 13.65
CA ALA A 193 -4.20 3.85 12.21
C ALA A 193 -4.64 2.55 11.51
N MET A 194 -4.54 1.43 12.23
CA MET A 194 -4.86 0.09 11.74
C MET A 194 -5.83 -0.60 12.73
N PRO A 195 -7.12 -0.23 12.74
CA PRO A 195 -8.07 -0.74 13.73
C PRO A 195 -8.43 -2.23 13.58
N GLY A 196 -7.95 -2.90 12.54
CA GLY A 196 -8.01 -4.35 12.41
C GLY A 196 -6.88 -5.08 13.14
N TYR A 197 -5.83 -4.36 13.55
CA TYR A 197 -4.78 -4.91 14.41
C TYR A 197 -5.23 -4.88 15.87
N VAL A 198 -5.29 -6.04 16.48
CA VAL A 198 -5.55 -6.21 17.92
C VAL A 198 -4.29 -6.81 18.54
N PRO A 199 -3.51 -6.02 19.31
CA PRO A 199 -2.31 -6.53 19.97
C PRO A 199 -2.63 -7.78 20.79
N GLN A 200 -1.85 -8.83 20.63
CA GLN A 200 -1.92 -9.99 21.51
C GLN A 200 -1.26 -9.59 22.83
N SER A 201 -2.03 -9.68 23.92
CA SER A 201 -1.49 -9.44 25.26
C SER A 201 -0.39 -10.47 25.52
N ALA A 202 0.81 -9.99 25.88
CA ALA A 202 1.91 -10.83 26.29
C ALA A 202 1.61 -11.53 27.61
#